data_aac163c88cf7bbc4ecaddfbf34c5e12e
#
_entry.id   aac163c88cf7bbc4ecaddfbf34c5e12e
#
_cell.length_a   1.000
_cell.length_b   1.000
_cell.length_c   1.000
_cell.angle_alpha   90.00
_cell.angle_beta   90.00
_cell.angle_gamma   90.00
#
_symmetry.space_group_name_H-M   'P 1'
#
loop_
_entity.id
_entity.type
_entity.pdbx_description
1 polymer ?
#
loop_
_entity_poly.entity_id
_entity_poly.type
_entity_poly.pdbx_seq_one_letter_code
_entity_poly.pdbx_strand_id
1 'polypeptide(L)'
;MTANTQSQAIVRVVDDDPDVRRSWQFVIEGEGWNVLTYASALEFLEKDSPFTPGCLVLDVRMPGMSGIELQHEMKLRGDTLPIIFISAHGDIDMAVKTMKDGADDFLSKPVTPERLLDAIEKAVKRDARIRTESAALEQARAAFRRLSAREQEVATGVARGLLNKQIAYELNISAVSYT
;
A
#
# COMPACT_ATOMS: atom_id res chain seq x y z
N MET A 1 -16.07 -1.72 -9.31
CA MET A 1 -15.12 -0.58 -9.19
C MET A 1 -15.65 0.61 -9.94
N THR A 2 -15.50 1.81 -9.40
CA THR A 2 -15.79 3.00 -10.18
C THR A 2 -14.65 3.22 -11.18
N ALA A 3 -14.95 3.54 -12.42
CA ALA A 3 -13.98 3.78 -13.52
C ALA A 3 -12.86 4.78 -13.14
N ASN A 4 -13.07 5.57 -12.11
CA ASN A 4 -12.13 6.58 -11.62
C ASN A 4 -10.92 5.98 -10.86
N THR A 5 -11.07 4.83 -10.19
CA THR A 5 -9.95 4.22 -9.44
C THR A 5 -8.98 3.49 -10.36
N GLN A 6 -9.49 2.88 -11.43
CA GLN A 6 -8.67 2.21 -12.45
C GLN A 6 -7.80 3.20 -13.23
N SER A 7 -8.36 4.36 -13.61
CA SER A 7 -7.64 5.37 -14.41
C SER A 7 -6.50 6.07 -13.66
N GLN A 8 -6.49 6.03 -12.32
CA GLN A 8 -5.48 6.68 -11.47
C GLN A 8 -4.43 5.71 -10.92
N ALA A 9 -4.74 4.41 -10.88
CA ALA A 9 -3.84 3.40 -10.36
C ALA A 9 -2.91 2.87 -11.46
N ILE A 10 -1.65 2.58 -11.08
CA ILE A 10 -0.66 1.99 -11.96
C ILE A 10 -0.33 0.58 -11.46
N VAL A 11 -0.42 -0.39 -12.36
CA VAL A 11 0.09 -1.75 -12.14
C VAL A 11 1.52 -1.81 -12.63
N ARG A 12 2.46 -2.07 -11.72
CA ARG A 12 3.87 -2.24 -12.05
C ARG A 12 4.13 -3.73 -12.27
N VAL A 13 4.84 -4.07 -13.32
CA VAL A 13 5.26 -5.45 -13.61
C VAL A 13 6.77 -5.50 -13.63
N VAL A 14 7.37 -6.25 -12.70
CA VAL A 14 8.82 -6.43 -12.60
C VAL A 14 9.14 -7.91 -12.82
N ASP A 15 9.79 -8.21 -13.93
CA ASP A 15 10.19 -9.56 -14.36
C ASP A 15 11.38 -9.40 -15.32
N ASP A 16 12.41 -10.24 -15.26
CA ASP A 16 13.58 -10.12 -16.12
C ASP A 16 13.31 -10.63 -17.54
N ASP A 17 12.31 -11.49 -17.73
CA ASP A 17 11.93 -12.01 -19.04
C ASP A 17 11.06 -10.99 -19.81
N PRO A 18 11.55 -10.46 -20.97
CA PRO A 18 10.81 -9.48 -21.74
C PRO A 18 9.51 -10.03 -22.38
N ASP A 19 9.42 -11.34 -22.62
CA ASP A 19 8.22 -11.94 -23.21
C ASP A 19 7.12 -12.08 -22.14
N VAL A 20 7.51 -12.43 -20.92
CA VAL A 20 6.62 -12.46 -19.76
C VAL A 20 6.08 -11.07 -19.47
N ARG A 21 6.97 -10.04 -19.42
CA ARG A 21 6.54 -8.64 -19.19
C ARG A 21 5.53 -8.18 -20.25
N ARG A 22 5.81 -8.42 -21.55
CA ARG A 22 4.89 -8.04 -22.64
C ARG A 22 3.55 -8.74 -22.54
N SER A 23 3.58 -10.03 -22.21
CA SER A 23 2.35 -10.82 -22.08
C SER A 23 1.46 -10.28 -20.95
N TRP A 24 2.02 -10.00 -19.79
CA TRP A 24 1.25 -9.43 -18.67
C TRP A 24 0.81 -8.00 -18.96
N GLN A 25 1.66 -7.18 -19.55
CA GLN A 25 1.28 -5.84 -19.97
C GLN A 25 0.05 -5.87 -20.88
N PHE A 26 0.07 -6.70 -21.92
CA PHE A 26 -1.05 -6.83 -22.86
C PHE A 26 -2.35 -7.27 -22.15
N VAL A 27 -2.28 -8.26 -21.27
CA VAL A 27 -3.45 -8.74 -20.51
C VAL A 27 -4.02 -7.65 -19.60
N ILE A 28 -3.16 -6.98 -18.85
CA ILE A 28 -3.56 -6.01 -17.84
C ILE A 28 -4.09 -4.73 -18.49
N GLU A 29 -3.45 -4.25 -19.56
CA GLU A 29 -3.93 -3.10 -20.34
C GLU A 29 -5.25 -3.39 -21.06
N GLY A 30 -5.45 -4.64 -21.51
CA GLY A 30 -6.72 -5.09 -22.13
C GLY A 30 -7.93 -4.94 -21.20
N GLU A 31 -7.73 -4.96 -19.89
CA GLU A 31 -8.76 -4.72 -18.87
C GLU A 31 -8.85 -3.27 -18.40
N GLY A 32 -8.13 -2.36 -19.09
CA GLY A 32 -8.21 -0.93 -18.85
C GLY A 32 -7.33 -0.39 -17.71
N TRP A 33 -6.33 -1.16 -17.26
CA TRP A 33 -5.35 -0.70 -16.29
C TRP A 33 -4.18 0.04 -16.96
N ASN A 34 -3.63 1.06 -16.29
CA ASN A 34 -2.34 1.61 -16.68
C ASN A 34 -1.22 0.71 -16.20
N VAL A 35 -0.26 0.41 -17.08
CA VAL A 35 0.86 -0.50 -16.76
C VAL A 35 2.20 0.18 -16.95
N LEU A 36 3.11 -0.03 -16.01
CA LEU A 36 4.54 0.24 -16.16
C LEU A 36 5.31 -1.06 -16.01
N THR A 37 6.33 -1.27 -16.82
CA THR A 37 7.15 -2.48 -16.79
C THR A 37 8.61 -2.15 -16.50
N TYR A 38 9.26 -3.01 -15.71
CA TYR A 38 10.67 -2.87 -15.34
C TYR A 38 11.37 -4.22 -15.54
N ALA A 39 12.58 -4.17 -16.10
CA ALA A 39 13.35 -5.36 -16.40
C ALA A 39 14.13 -5.91 -15.18
N SER A 40 14.16 -5.17 -14.09
CA SER A 40 14.85 -5.59 -12.86
C SER A 40 14.32 -4.84 -11.64
N ALA A 41 14.60 -5.40 -10.46
CA ALA A 41 14.32 -4.76 -9.18
C ALA A 41 15.03 -3.40 -9.03
N LEU A 42 16.27 -3.29 -9.51
CA LEU A 42 17.04 -2.05 -9.46
C LEU A 42 16.40 -0.97 -10.34
N GLU A 43 16.00 -1.32 -11.56
CA GLU A 43 15.31 -0.38 -12.44
C GLU A 43 14.02 0.16 -11.81
N PHE A 44 13.24 -0.71 -11.16
CA PHE A 44 12.05 -0.31 -10.41
C PHE A 44 12.40 0.68 -9.29
N LEU A 45 13.39 0.36 -8.45
CA LEU A 45 13.79 1.21 -7.33
C LEU A 45 14.34 2.58 -7.75
N GLU A 46 14.88 2.69 -8.95
CA GLU A 46 15.43 3.94 -9.51
C GLU A 46 14.40 4.80 -10.20
N LYS A 47 13.42 4.18 -10.88
CA LYS A 47 12.53 4.89 -11.80
C LYS A 47 11.09 5.01 -11.32
N ASP A 48 10.62 4.13 -10.42
CA ASP A 48 9.24 4.19 -9.95
C ASP A 48 9.02 5.28 -8.90
N SER A 49 7.79 5.76 -8.84
CA SER A 49 7.35 6.75 -7.86
C SER A 49 6.47 6.09 -6.80
N PRO A 50 6.87 6.05 -5.52
CA PRO A 50 6.07 5.45 -4.45
C PRO A 50 4.78 6.22 -4.14
N PHE A 51 4.66 7.45 -4.66
CA PHE A 51 3.48 8.29 -4.42
C PHE A 51 2.30 7.96 -5.32
N THR A 52 2.52 7.27 -6.45
CA THR A 52 1.46 6.90 -7.37
C THR A 52 0.75 5.63 -6.91
N PRO A 53 -0.59 5.67 -6.71
CA PRO A 53 -1.34 4.50 -6.25
C PRO A 53 -1.25 3.32 -7.21
N GLY A 54 -1.50 2.11 -6.70
CA GLY A 54 -1.54 0.91 -7.53
C GLY A 54 -1.06 -0.35 -6.81
N CYS A 55 -0.40 -1.23 -7.56
CA CYS A 55 0.24 -2.43 -7.02
C CYS A 55 1.47 -2.85 -7.83
N LEU A 56 2.23 -3.78 -7.30
CA LEU A 56 3.41 -4.37 -7.90
C LEU A 56 3.17 -5.86 -8.16
N VAL A 57 3.28 -6.28 -9.40
CA VAL A 57 3.36 -7.68 -9.84
C VAL A 57 4.83 -8.00 -10.02
N LEU A 58 5.35 -8.95 -9.25
CA LEU A 58 6.79 -9.13 -9.04
C LEU A 58 7.19 -10.58 -9.22
N ASP A 59 8.10 -10.84 -10.16
CA ASP A 59 8.74 -12.16 -10.23
C ASP A 59 9.67 -12.39 -9.02
N VAL A 60 9.65 -13.60 -8.51
CA VAL A 60 10.46 -13.95 -7.34
C VAL A 60 11.94 -14.08 -7.71
N ARG A 61 12.23 -14.68 -8.88
CA ARG A 61 13.60 -15.03 -9.27
C ARG A 61 14.08 -14.16 -10.42
N MET A 62 14.86 -13.16 -10.10
CA MET A 62 15.50 -12.29 -11.08
C MET A 62 17.00 -12.23 -10.85
N PRO A 63 17.81 -12.02 -11.91
CA PRO A 63 19.25 -11.77 -11.77
C PRO A 63 19.54 -10.52 -10.94
N GLY A 64 20.61 -10.57 -10.15
CA GLY A 64 21.02 -9.49 -9.27
C GLY A 64 20.17 -9.44 -8.01
N MET A 65 19.17 -8.60 -7.96
CA MET A 65 18.24 -8.49 -6.82
C MET A 65 16.99 -9.30 -7.09
N SER A 66 16.70 -10.28 -6.24
CA SER A 66 15.48 -11.08 -6.29
C SER A 66 14.26 -10.27 -5.86
N GLY A 67 13.06 -10.76 -6.21
CA GLY A 67 11.81 -10.13 -5.76
C GLY A 67 11.66 -10.08 -4.25
N ILE A 68 12.18 -11.08 -3.53
CA ILE A 68 12.16 -11.10 -2.05
C ILE A 68 13.07 -10.02 -1.46
N GLU A 69 14.23 -9.82 -2.04
CA GLU A 69 15.15 -8.75 -1.63
C GLU A 69 14.55 -7.37 -1.94
N LEU A 70 13.86 -7.24 -3.07
CA LEU A 70 13.14 -6.02 -3.39
C LEU A 70 12.03 -5.73 -2.37
N GLN A 71 11.21 -6.72 -1.99
CA GLN A 71 10.20 -6.55 -0.94
C GLN A 71 10.83 -6.05 0.36
N HIS A 72 11.96 -6.64 0.76
CA HIS A 72 12.68 -6.22 1.97
C HIS A 72 13.16 -4.77 1.87
N GLU A 73 13.75 -4.38 0.74
CA GLU A 73 14.24 -3.02 0.49
C GLU A 73 13.09 -1.99 0.49
N MET A 74 11.95 -2.31 -0.14
CA MET A 74 10.74 -1.48 -0.11
C MET A 74 10.25 -1.26 1.32
N LYS A 75 10.24 -2.32 2.13
CA LYS A 75 9.86 -2.24 3.54
C LYS A 75 10.79 -1.33 4.35
N LEU A 76 12.11 -1.41 4.12
CA LEU A 76 13.10 -0.53 4.75
C LEU A 76 12.89 0.94 4.37
N ARG A 77 12.45 1.21 3.15
CA ARG A 77 12.11 2.57 2.66
C ARG A 77 10.73 3.07 3.13
N GLY A 78 9.96 2.22 3.82
CA GLY A 78 8.60 2.55 4.25
C GLY A 78 7.59 2.59 3.09
N ASP A 79 7.89 1.95 1.96
CA ASP A 79 6.96 1.82 0.84
C ASP A 79 5.88 0.80 1.21
N THR A 80 4.62 1.21 1.04
CA THR A 80 3.44 0.40 1.39
C THR A 80 2.71 -0.14 0.15
N LEU A 81 3.33 -0.03 -1.03
CA LEU A 81 2.74 -0.52 -2.27
C LEU A 81 2.46 -2.02 -2.16
N PRO A 82 1.23 -2.46 -2.42
CA PRO A 82 0.86 -3.88 -2.38
C PRO A 82 1.67 -4.71 -3.38
N ILE A 83 2.15 -5.88 -2.95
CA ILE A 83 2.98 -6.77 -3.77
C ILE A 83 2.25 -8.09 -4.02
N ILE A 84 2.15 -8.46 -5.30
CA ILE A 84 1.67 -9.75 -5.78
C ILE A 84 2.86 -10.48 -6.37
N PHE A 85 3.31 -11.55 -5.71
CA PHE A 85 4.38 -12.36 -6.24
C PHE A 85 3.90 -13.32 -7.32
N ILE A 86 4.70 -13.51 -8.37
CA ILE A 86 4.54 -14.58 -9.35
C ILE A 86 5.80 -15.45 -9.34
N SER A 87 5.65 -16.77 -9.24
CA SER A 87 6.79 -17.68 -9.17
C SER A 87 6.58 -18.94 -10.02
N ALA A 88 7.61 -19.34 -10.75
CA ALA A 88 7.62 -20.62 -11.48
C ALA A 88 7.80 -21.83 -10.54
N HIS A 89 8.27 -21.64 -9.34
CA HIS A 89 8.49 -22.69 -8.36
C HIS A 89 7.68 -22.37 -7.10
N GLY A 90 6.54 -23.04 -6.96
CA GLY A 90 5.66 -22.93 -5.79
C GLY A 90 6.28 -23.62 -4.57
N ASP A 91 7.37 -23.07 -4.04
CA ASP A 91 7.87 -23.45 -2.73
C ASP A 91 6.94 -22.88 -1.67
N ILE A 92 6.24 -23.77 -0.97
CA ILE A 92 5.27 -23.41 0.07
C ILE A 92 5.94 -22.55 1.16
N ASP A 93 7.18 -22.89 1.53
CA ASP A 93 7.93 -22.15 2.55
C ASP A 93 8.21 -20.71 2.11
N MET A 94 8.54 -20.52 0.84
CA MET A 94 8.73 -19.21 0.24
C MET A 94 7.45 -18.38 0.20
N ALA A 95 6.34 -19.00 -0.23
CA ALA A 95 5.03 -18.34 -0.24
C ALA A 95 4.61 -17.92 1.18
N VAL A 96 4.75 -18.81 2.16
CA VAL A 96 4.46 -18.50 3.57
C VAL A 96 5.34 -17.36 4.09
N LYS A 97 6.62 -17.36 3.74
CA LYS A 97 7.56 -16.32 4.16
C LYS A 97 7.18 -14.95 3.58
N THR A 98 6.98 -14.87 2.25
CA THR A 98 6.63 -13.60 1.59
C THR A 98 5.31 -13.04 2.09
N MET A 99 4.32 -13.89 2.35
CA MET A 99 3.03 -13.48 2.93
C MET A 99 3.19 -12.95 4.36
N LYS A 100 4.00 -13.62 5.21
CA LYS A 100 4.31 -13.11 6.57
C LYS A 100 5.08 -11.79 6.53
N ASP A 101 5.91 -11.57 5.52
CA ASP A 101 6.66 -10.33 5.33
C ASP A 101 5.81 -9.19 4.75
N GLY A 102 4.51 -9.46 4.44
CA GLY A 102 3.52 -8.46 4.09
C GLY A 102 3.15 -8.40 2.61
N ALA A 103 3.45 -9.43 1.81
CA ALA A 103 2.92 -9.56 0.46
C ALA A 103 1.38 -9.69 0.48
N ASP A 104 0.74 -9.18 -0.57
CA ASP A 104 -0.72 -9.24 -0.71
C ASP A 104 -1.21 -10.56 -1.28
N ASP A 105 -0.44 -11.14 -2.20
CA ASP A 105 -0.74 -12.45 -2.77
C ASP A 105 0.52 -13.13 -3.31
N PHE A 106 0.43 -14.45 -3.50
CA PHE A 106 1.49 -15.26 -4.09
C PHE A 106 0.86 -16.22 -5.12
N LEU A 107 1.25 -16.09 -6.37
CA LEU A 107 0.71 -16.83 -7.49
C LEU A 107 1.76 -17.77 -8.09
N SER A 108 1.46 -19.07 -8.16
CA SER A 108 2.35 -20.05 -8.79
C SER A 108 2.07 -20.14 -10.29
N LYS A 109 3.11 -20.06 -11.13
CA LYS A 109 3.01 -20.29 -12.59
C LYS A 109 2.63 -21.78 -12.85
N PRO A 110 1.73 -22.08 -13.79
CA PRO A 110 1.04 -21.15 -14.71
C PRO A 110 -0.07 -20.36 -14.02
N VAL A 111 -0.10 -19.03 -14.22
CA VAL A 111 -1.14 -18.14 -13.71
C VAL A 111 -2.11 -17.84 -14.82
N THR A 112 -3.42 -17.97 -14.55
CA THR A 112 -4.43 -17.54 -15.52
C THR A 112 -4.64 -16.03 -15.47
N PRO A 113 -5.00 -15.39 -16.60
CA PRO A 113 -5.32 -13.97 -16.64
C PRO A 113 -6.31 -13.54 -15.56
N GLU A 114 -7.40 -14.28 -15.39
CA GLU A 114 -8.46 -13.98 -14.43
C GLU A 114 -7.95 -13.99 -12.99
N ARG A 115 -7.04 -14.93 -12.66
CA ARG A 115 -6.47 -15.03 -11.31
C ARG A 115 -5.56 -13.85 -10.98
N LEU A 116 -4.75 -13.41 -11.97
CA LEU A 116 -3.90 -12.25 -11.82
C LEU A 116 -4.71 -10.96 -11.69
N LEU A 117 -5.71 -10.78 -12.55
CA LEU A 117 -6.57 -9.60 -12.54
C LEU A 117 -7.37 -9.47 -11.24
N ASP A 118 -7.88 -10.58 -10.69
CA ASP A 118 -8.53 -10.62 -9.37
C ASP A 118 -7.57 -10.19 -8.24
N ALA A 119 -6.33 -10.66 -8.28
CA ALA A 119 -5.31 -10.25 -7.32
C ALA A 119 -4.97 -8.74 -7.42
N ILE A 120 -4.81 -8.23 -8.65
CA ILE A 120 -4.56 -6.81 -8.92
C ILE A 120 -5.71 -5.95 -8.37
N GLU A 121 -6.95 -6.33 -8.65
CA GLU A 121 -8.13 -5.58 -8.17
C GLU A 121 -8.17 -5.48 -6.65
N LYS A 122 -7.89 -6.59 -5.96
CA LYS A 122 -7.83 -6.63 -4.48
C LYS A 122 -6.70 -5.77 -3.93
N ALA A 123 -5.51 -5.87 -4.53
CA ALA A 123 -4.35 -5.12 -4.13
C ALA A 123 -4.56 -3.60 -4.29
N VAL A 124 -5.07 -3.16 -5.45
CA VAL A 124 -5.36 -1.73 -5.70
C VAL A 124 -6.43 -1.19 -4.76
N LYS A 125 -7.48 -1.98 -4.45
CA LYS A 125 -8.48 -1.59 -3.43
C LYS A 125 -7.86 -1.42 -2.06
N ARG A 126 -6.94 -2.30 -1.67
CA ARG A 126 -6.21 -2.20 -0.41
C ARG A 126 -5.32 -0.96 -0.36
N ASP A 127 -4.56 -0.68 -1.42
CA ASP A 127 -3.73 0.53 -1.51
C ASP A 127 -4.56 1.81 -1.35
N ALA A 128 -5.67 1.91 -2.07
CA ALA A 128 -6.58 3.06 -1.99
C ALA A 128 -7.11 3.27 -0.56
N ARG A 129 -7.45 2.20 0.16
CA ARG A 129 -7.88 2.27 1.56
C ARG A 129 -6.77 2.77 2.48
N ILE A 130 -5.57 2.18 2.39
CA ILE A 130 -4.41 2.57 3.21
C ILE A 130 -4.07 4.05 2.99
N ARG A 131 -4.05 4.52 1.75
CA ARG A 131 -3.76 5.92 1.42
C ARG A 131 -4.83 6.86 1.97
N THR A 132 -6.11 6.48 1.90
CA THR A 132 -7.21 7.28 2.46
C THR A 132 -7.11 7.38 3.99
N GLU A 133 -6.85 6.25 4.67
CA GLU A 133 -6.67 6.21 6.12
C GLU A 133 -5.47 7.05 6.56
N SER A 134 -4.34 6.93 5.85
CA SER A 134 -3.13 7.72 6.13
C SER A 134 -3.35 9.21 5.92
N ALA A 135 -4.03 9.62 4.85
CA ALA A 135 -4.36 11.02 4.59
C ALA A 135 -5.29 11.60 5.67
N ALA A 136 -6.30 10.84 6.10
CA ALA A 136 -7.19 11.26 7.18
C ALA A 136 -6.44 11.42 8.51
N LEU A 137 -5.51 10.51 8.82
CA LEU A 137 -4.68 10.59 10.02
C LEU A 137 -3.76 11.82 9.99
N GLU A 138 -3.10 12.11 8.86
CA GLU A 138 -2.26 13.29 8.72
C GLU A 138 -3.06 14.60 8.80
N GLN A 139 -4.27 14.64 8.24
CA GLN A 139 -5.17 15.77 8.39
C GLN A 139 -5.57 15.99 9.86
N ALA A 140 -5.92 14.92 10.58
CA ALA A 140 -6.26 14.99 12.00
C ALA A 140 -5.05 15.47 12.83
N ARG A 141 -3.85 14.95 12.56
CA ARG A 141 -2.62 15.40 13.21
C ARG A 141 -2.31 16.88 12.93
N ALA A 142 -2.49 17.31 11.68
CA ALA A 142 -2.30 18.71 11.30
C ALA A 142 -3.31 19.63 11.99
N ALA A 143 -4.58 19.22 12.09
CA ALA A 143 -5.60 19.95 12.83
C ALA A 143 -5.25 20.04 14.32
N PHE A 144 -4.84 18.94 14.96
CA PHE A 144 -4.42 18.91 16.35
C PHE A 144 -3.22 19.84 16.63
N ARG A 145 -2.22 19.87 15.75
CA ARG A 145 -1.05 20.78 15.88
C ARG A 145 -1.41 22.27 15.78
N ARG A 146 -2.56 22.62 15.19
CA ARG A 146 -3.05 24.01 15.10
C ARG A 146 -3.77 24.48 16.37
N LEU A 147 -4.15 23.57 17.23
CA LEU A 147 -4.78 23.90 18.52
C LEU A 147 -3.75 24.54 19.44
N SER A 148 -4.21 25.51 20.26
CA SER A 148 -3.43 26.01 21.37
C SER A 148 -3.11 24.90 22.38
N ALA A 149 -2.09 25.08 23.21
CA ALA A 149 -1.71 24.09 24.23
C ALA A 149 -2.92 23.68 25.09
N ARG A 150 -3.78 24.64 25.43
CA ARG A 150 -4.97 24.40 26.24
C ARG A 150 -6.03 23.56 25.52
N GLU A 151 -6.27 23.86 24.25
CA GLU A 151 -7.19 23.09 23.41
C GLU A 151 -6.68 21.66 23.17
N GLN A 152 -5.36 21.46 23.04
CA GLN A 152 -4.74 20.12 22.93
C GLN A 152 -4.95 19.30 24.20
N GLU A 153 -4.82 19.91 25.39
CA GLU A 153 -5.10 19.26 26.68
C GLU A 153 -6.56 18.80 26.74
N VAL A 154 -7.51 19.67 26.36
CA VAL A 154 -8.94 19.33 26.31
C VAL A 154 -9.20 18.20 25.31
N ALA A 155 -8.69 18.31 24.08
CA ALA A 155 -8.86 17.28 23.04
C ALA A 155 -8.29 15.94 23.49
N THR A 156 -7.14 15.96 24.19
CA THR A 156 -6.53 14.76 24.77
C THR A 156 -7.43 14.12 25.84
N GLY A 157 -8.02 14.93 26.71
CA GLY A 157 -8.99 14.46 27.70
C GLY A 157 -10.22 13.78 27.06
N VAL A 158 -10.77 14.40 26.01
CA VAL A 158 -11.88 13.82 25.24
C VAL A 158 -11.46 12.48 24.59
N ALA A 159 -10.29 12.41 23.96
CA ALA A 159 -9.79 11.19 23.33
C ALA A 159 -9.56 10.03 24.33
N ARG A 160 -9.28 10.35 25.61
CA ARG A 160 -9.19 9.39 26.71
C ARG A 160 -10.57 8.95 27.24
N GLY A 161 -11.65 9.51 26.72
CA GLY A 161 -13.02 9.20 27.16
C GLY A 161 -13.42 9.87 28.47
N LEU A 162 -12.73 10.92 28.90
CA LEU A 162 -13.07 11.67 30.09
C LEU A 162 -14.34 12.50 29.87
N LEU A 163 -15.19 12.58 30.89
CA LEU A 163 -16.36 13.45 30.89
C LEU A 163 -15.92 14.93 30.98
N ASN A 164 -16.72 15.84 30.43
CA ASN A 164 -16.41 17.28 30.46
C ASN A 164 -16.12 17.82 31.88
N LYS A 165 -16.83 17.30 32.90
CA LYS A 165 -16.57 17.65 34.30
C LYS A 165 -15.18 17.20 34.81
N GLN A 166 -14.72 16.02 34.35
CA GLN A 166 -13.40 15.47 34.70
C GLN A 166 -12.29 16.28 34.03
N ILE A 167 -12.49 16.60 32.73
CA ILE A 167 -11.56 17.45 31.99
C ILE A 167 -11.47 18.84 32.63
N ALA A 168 -12.61 19.44 32.98
CA ALA A 168 -12.66 20.74 33.64
C ALA A 168 -11.93 20.73 35.00
N TYR A 169 -12.09 19.66 35.76
CA TYR A 169 -11.39 19.47 37.03
C TYR A 169 -9.87 19.33 36.84
N GLU A 170 -9.42 18.41 35.97
CA GLU A 170 -8.00 18.18 35.68
C GLU A 170 -7.30 19.44 35.16
N LEU A 171 -7.99 20.22 34.34
CA LEU A 171 -7.46 21.44 33.72
C LEU A 171 -7.73 22.71 34.53
N ASN A 172 -8.36 22.62 35.68
CA ASN A 172 -8.73 23.74 36.55
C ASN A 172 -9.48 24.86 35.81
N ILE A 173 -10.49 24.51 35.00
CA ILE A 173 -11.33 25.40 34.21
C ILE A 173 -12.81 25.21 34.56
N SER A 174 -13.64 26.25 34.32
CA SER A 174 -15.08 26.13 34.49
C SER A 174 -15.70 25.20 33.44
N ALA A 175 -16.53 24.24 33.87
CA ALA A 175 -17.25 23.33 32.98
C ALA A 175 -18.30 24.02 32.08
N VAL A 176 -18.61 25.31 32.32
CA VAL A 176 -19.58 26.11 31.57
C VAL A 176 -19.10 26.61 30.22
N SER A 177 -17.82 26.49 29.93
CA SER A 177 -17.19 27.03 28.69
C SER A 177 -17.34 26.14 27.45
N TYR A 178 -18.14 25.06 27.52
CA TYR A 178 -18.27 24.06 26.44
C TYR A 178 -19.73 23.71 26.14
N THR A 179 -20.56 24.69 25.99
CA THR A 179 -21.90 24.54 25.35
C THR A 179 -21.91 25.20 23.98
#